data_a4a2be941178434f1ad6b82026a2de2d
#
_entry.id   a4a2be941178434f1ad6b82026a2de2d
#
_cell.length_a   1.000
_cell.length_b   1.000
_cell.length_c   1.000
_cell.angle_alpha   90.00
_cell.angle_beta   90.00
_cell.angle_gamma   90.00
#
_symmetry.space_group_name_H-M   'P 1'
#
loop_
_entity.id
_entity.type
_entity.pdbx_description
1 polymer ?
#
loop_
_entity_poly.entity_id
_entity_poly.type
_entity_poly.pdbx_seq_one_letter_code
_entity_poly.pdbx_strand_id
1 'polypeptide(L)'
;LAKKPALAFAYHMPRRNSPEYYAMGLLDQILAEGDDALLRQELVKRKGYTDSLNAGINMLGNMFDYQGPMLWTVSLFHDSNIAADQIMQASDAVIDQVRTKPVDQATLQRAMVKLRSDLYDNIEQFSGFGRADLLCSFALFDDDPARINHLEEQFARITPEMIQKTAEQYLRPENRTVLVVETKAQAPEQKSGN
;
A
#
# COMPACT_ATOMS: atom_id res chain seq x y z
N LEU A 1 -21.27 5.08 14.89
CA LEU A 1 -21.66 4.15 13.84
C LEU A 1 -21.13 4.66 12.50
N ALA A 2 -20.55 3.76 11.70
CA ALA A 2 -20.02 4.13 10.38
C ALA A 2 -21.16 4.62 9.48
N LYS A 3 -20.91 5.74 8.78
CA LYS A 3 -21.90 6.33 7.86
C LYS A 3 -21.91 5.66 6.49
N LYS A 4 -20.76 5.10 6.08
CA LYS A 4 -20.58 4.31 4.83
C LYS A 4 -19.94 2.97 5.18
N PRO A 5 -20.24 1.92 4.42
CA PRO A 5 -19.50 0.65 4.51
C PRO A 5 -18.03 0.88 4.19
N ALA A 6 -17.17 0.04 4.76
CA ALA A 6 -15.75 0.10 4.49
C ALA A 6 -15.16 -1.30 4.34
N LEU A 7 -14.13 -1.39 3.50
CA LEU A 7 -13.33 -2.58 3.33
C LEU A 7 -11.87 -2.23 3.60
N ALA A 8 -11.20 -3.07 4.37
CA ALA A 8 -9.76 -3.02 4.50
C ALA A 8 -9.18 -4.43 4.34
N PHE A 9 -8.02 -4.53 3.72
CA PHE A 9 -7.26 -5.76 3.69
C PHE A 9 -5.77 -5.47 3.86
N ALA A 10 -5.06 -6.41 4.44
CA ALA A 10 -3.68 -6.26 4.80
C ALA A 10 -2.89 -7.55 4.56
N TYR A 11 -1.66 -7.42 4.12
CA TYR A 11 -0.71 -8.52 3.94
C TYR A 11 0.49 -8.32 4.84
N HIS A 12 1.03 -9.43 5.39
CA HIS A 12 2.28 -9.38 6.12
C HIS A 12 3.44 -9.01 5.21
N MET A 13 4.27 -8.10 5.71
CA MET A 13 5.47 -7.63 5.02
C MET A 13 6.64 -8.61 5.14
N PRO A 14 7.56 -8.61 4.16
CA PRO A 14 8.87 -9.22 4.31
C PRO A 14 9.65 -8.63 5.49
N ARG A 15 10.69 -9.36 5.90
CA ARG A 15 11.61 -8.89 6.93
C ARG A 15 12.28 -7.59 6.47
N ARG A 16 12.35 -6.60 7.36
CA ARG A 16 13.08 -5.34 7.16
C ARG A 16 14.47 -5.58 6.56
N ASN A 17 14.86 -4.75 5.62
CA ASN A 17 16.14 -4.77 4.90
C ASN A 17 16.43 -6.01 4.04
N SER A 18 15.48 -6.93 3.87
CA SER A 18 15.62 -7.99 2.88
C SER A 18 15.39 -7.44 1.45
N PRO A 19 15.86 -8.11 0.40
CA PRO A 19 15.55 -7.72 -0.97
C PRO A 19 14.04 -7.65 -1.24
N GLU A 20 13.26 -8.55 -0.65
CA GLU A 20 11.80 -8.59 -0.75
C GLU A 20 11.15 -7.38 -0.08
N TYR A 21 11.74 -6.84 0.99
CA TYR A 21 11.28 -5.62 1.64
C TYR A 21 11.36 -4.40 0.70
N TYR A 22 12.46 -4.25 -0.02
CA TYR A 22 12.62 -3.19 -1.01
C TYR A 22 11.72 -3.42 -2.24
N ALA A 23 11.54 -4.67 -2.64
CA ALA A 23 10.59 -5.03 -3.69
C ALA A 23 9.14 -4.71 -3.31
N MET A 24 8.75 -4.89 -2.04
CA MET A 24 7.42 -4.46 -1.54
C MET A 24 7.23 -2.95 -1.59
N GLY A 25 8.27 -2.15 -1.32
CA GLY A 25 8.19 -0.70 -1.49
C GLY A 25 7.91 -0.29 -2.94
N LEU A 26 8.49 -1.00 -3.92
CA LEU A 26 8.19 -0.78 -5.33
C LEU A 26 6.83 -1.36 -5.75
N LEU A 27 6.40 -2.48 -5.17
CA LEU A 27 5.04 -3.01 -5.36
C LEU A 27 3.97 -2.03 -4.86
N ASP A 28 4.21 -1.35 -3.75
CA ASP A 28 3.33 -0.31 -3.24
C ASP A 28 3.19 0.84 -4.27
N GLN A 29 4.28 1.31 -4.84
CA GLN A 29 4.28 2.31 -5.91
C GLN A 29 3.54 1.86 -7.18
N ILE A 30 3.59 0.57 -7.52
CA ILE A 30 2.92 0.01 -8.70
C ILE A 30 1.43 -0.20 -8.44
N LEU A 31 1.09 -0.71 -7.25
CA LEU A 31 -0.27 -1.13 -6.93
C LEU A 31 -1.15 -0.02 -6.38
N ALA A 32 -0.59 0.90 -5.59
CA ALA A 32 -1.38 1.77 -4.74
C ALA A 32 -1.07 3.27 -4.87
N GLU A 33 0.20 3.65 -5.07
CA GLU A 33 0.62 5.04 -5.03
C GLU A 33 0.50 5.74 -6.39
N GLY A 34 -0.08 6.95 -6.35
CA GLY A 34 -0.26 7.79 -7.53
C GLY A 34 -1.49 7.42 -8.37
N ASP A 35 -1.80 8.29 -9.33
CA ASP A 35 -3.00 8.15 -10.18
C ASP A 35 -2.89 6.98 -11.18
N ASP A 36 -1.69 6.57 -11.54
CA ASP A 36 -1.40 5.46 -12.46
C ASP A 36 -1.36 4.09 -11.76
N ALA A 37 -1.50 4.05 -10.45
CA ALA A 37 -1.46 2.82 -9.65
C ALA A 37 -2.59 1.86 -10.03
N LEU A 38 -2.25 0.57 -10.15
CA LEU A 38 -3.15 -0.44 -10.73
C LEU A 38 -4.47 -0.59 -9.96
N LEU A 39 -4.44 -0.58 -8.61
CA LEU A 39 -5.67 -0.66 -7.80
C LEU A 39 -6.52 0.60 -7.96
N ARG A 40 -5.91 1.78 -8.02
CA ARG A 40 -6.64 3.03 -8.23
C ARG A 40 -7.28 3.07 -9.61
N GLN A 41 -6.56 2.66 -10.64
CA GLN A 41 -7.10 2.55 -12.00
C GLN A 41 -8.29 1.59 -12.07
N GLU A 42 -8.21 0.44 -11.41
CA GLU A 42 -9.28 -0.55 -11.41
C GLU A 42 -10.48 -0.12 -10.56
N LEU A 43 -10.25 0.14 -9.25
CA LEU A 43 -11.32 0.29 -8.28
C LEU A 43 -12.00 1.67 -8.35
N VAL A 44 -11.21 2.73 -8.61
CA VAL A 44 -11.72 4.11 -8.67
C VAL A 44 -12.13 4.47 -10.09
N LYS A 45 -11.20 4.39 -11.06
CA LYS A 45 -11.43 4.93 -12.40
C LYS A 45 -12.31 4.02 -13.25
N ARG A 46 -12.05 2.70 -13.29
CA ARG A 46 -12.75 1.77 -14.17
C ARG A 46 -14.06 1.25 -13.58
N LYS A 47 -14.05 0.85 -12.33
CA LYS A 47 -15.22 0.23 -11.67
C LYS A 47 -16.10 1.22 -10.93
N GLY A 48 -15.54 2.34 -10.47
CA GLY A 48 -16.28 3.29 -9.65
C GLY A 48 -16.79 2.69 -8.34
N TYR A 49 -16.05 1.74 -7.76
CA TYR A 49 -16.42 1.09 -6.50
C TYR A 49 -16.18 1.98 -5.29
N THR A 50 -15.29 2.93 -5.43
CA THR A 50 -14.93 3.89 -4.40
C THR A 50 -14.47 5.20 -5.03
N ASP A 51 -14.61 6.30 -4.30
CA ASP A 51 -14.09 7.60 -4.73
C ASP A 51 -12.55 7.70 -4.54
N SER A 52 -12.05 6.98 -3.53
CA SER A 52 -10.61 6.95 -3.20
C SER A 52 -10.27 5.68 -2.42
N LEU A 53 -9.01 5.30 -2.47
CA LEU A 53 -8.43 4.29 -1.60
C LEU A 53 -7.24 4.87 -0.86
N ASN A 54 -7.01 4.38 0.35
CA ASN A 54 -5.81 4.64 1.12
C ASN A 54 -5.03 3.31 1.22
N ALA A 55 -3.75 3.35 0.85
CA ALA A 55 -2.91 2.18 0.90
C ALA A 55 -1.49 2.58 1.28
N GLY A 56 -0.69 1.62 1.72
CA GLY A 56 0.72 1.85 2.04
C GLY A 56 1.27 0.87 3.06
N ILE A 57 2.55 0.97 3.24
CA ILE A 57 3.30 0.24 4.26
C ILE A 57 3.32 1.08 5.52
N ASN A 58 2.92 0.49 6.65
CA ASN A 58 2.89 1.16 7.96
C ASN A 58 1.92 2.35 8.02
N MET A 59 0.71 2.11 8.49
CA MET A 59 -0.35 3.15 8.61
C MET A 59 0.01 4.36 9.50
N LEU A 60 1.04 4.25 10.35
CA LEU A 60 1.43 5.27 11.32
C LEU A 60 2.73 5.99 10.95
N GLY A 61 3.27 5.75 9.79
CA GLY A 61 4.52 6.31 9.33
C GLY A 61 4.82 5.90 7.90
N ASN A 62 6.06 5.55 7.65
CA ASN A 62 6.51 5.06 6.35
C ASN A 62 7.18 3.68 6.50
N MET A 63 7.64 3.11 5.38
CA MET A 63 8.26 1.79 5.38
C MET A 63 9.55 1.69 6.21
N PHE A 64 10.15 2.81 6.62
CA PHE A 64 11.38 2.83 7.41
C PHE A 64 11.16 2.98 8.92
N ASP A 65 9.94 3.28 9.38
CA ASP A 65 9.63 3.64 10.77
C ASP A 65 9.19 2.46 11.63
N TYR A 66 9.74 1.27 11.40
CA TYR A 66 9.46 0.10 12.23
C TYR A 66 10.59 -0.95 12.17
N GLN A 67 10.67 -1.79 13.18
CA GLN A 67 11.63 -2.90 13.25
C GLN A 67 10.98 -4.28 13.08
N GLY A 68 9.81 -4.46 13.68
CA GLY A 68 9.13 -5.76 13.77
C GLY A 68 8.28 -6.10 12.57
N PRO A 69 7.42 -7.11 12.69
CA PRO A 69 6.44 -7.44 11.67
C PRO A 69 5.54 -6.24 11.34
N MET A 70 5.34 -5.99 10.05
CA MET A 70 4.53 -4.89 9.56
C MET A 70 3.56 -5.38 8.49
N LEU A 71 2.60 -4.54 8.15
CA LEU A 71 1.58 -4.81 7.16
C LEU A 71 1.68 -3.81 6.00
N TRP A 72 1.47 -4.31 4.79
CA TRP A 72 1.00 -3.51 3.67
C TRP A 72 -0.52 -3.55 3.69
N THR A 73 -1.15 -2.38 3.70
CA THR A 73 -2.59 -2.24 3.91
C THR A 73 -3.24 -1.51 2.76
N VAL A 74 -4.49 -1.87 2.48
CA VAL A 74 -5.38 -1.13 1.60
C VAL A 74 -6.70 -0.93 2.33
N SER A 75 -7.24 0.28 2.32
CA SER A 75 -8.54 0.59 2.91
C SER A 75 -9.33 1.57 2.04
N LEU A 76 -10.64 1.40 2.02
CA LEU A 76 -11.54 2.24 1.25
C LEU A 76 -12.95 2.26 1.85
N PHE A 77 -13.70 3.30 1.54
CA PHE A 77 -15.13 3.36 1.75
C PHE A 77 -15.84 3.09 0.43
N HIS A 78 -17.00 2.45 0.49
CA HIS A 78 -17.80 2.17 -0.69
C HIS A 78 -19.28 2.43 -0.47
N ASP A 79 -20.07 2.47 -1.52
CA ASP A 79 -21.51 2.61 -1.39
C ASP A 79 -22.17 1.29 -0.99
N SER A 80 -23.29 1.36 -0.29
CA SER A 80 -23.98 0.18 0.27
C SER A 80 -24.57 -0.77 -0.77
N ASN A 81 -24.69 -0.33 -2.03
CA ASN A 81 -25.11 -1.15 -3.16
C ASN A 81 -23.97 -1.96 -3.80
N ILE A 82 -22.74 -1.81 -3.33
CA ILE A 82 -21.56 -2.51 -3.81
C ILE A 82 -21.14 -3.51 -2.73
N ALA A 83 -21.08 -4.80 -3.08
CA ALA A 83 -20.66 -5.82 -2.15
C ALA A 83 -19.13 -5.80 -1.94
N ALA A 84 -18.67 -5.96 -0.70
CA ALA A 84 -17.24 -6.04 -0.37
C ALA A 84 -16.52 -7.15 -1.16
N ASP A 85 -17.19 -8.29 -1.40
CA ASP A 85 -16.63 -9.40 -2.17
C ASP A 85 -16.34 -9.01 -3.64
N GLN A 86 -17.16 -8.14 -4.24
CA GLN A 86 -16.91 -7.65 -5.61
C GLN A 86 -15.64 -6.78 -5.66
N ILE A 87 -15.42 -5.96 -4.63
CA ILE A 87 -14.23 -5.13 -4.51
C ILE A 87 -13.00 -6.02 -4.29
N MET A 88 -13.13 -7.04 -3.43
CA MET A 88 -12.04 -7.99 -3.19
C MET A 88 -11.66 -8.77 -4.46
N GLN A 89 -12.64 -9.30 -5.20
CA GLN A 89 -12.39 -10.00 -6.47
C GLN A 89 -11.67 -9.10 -7.49
N ALA A 90 -12.08 -7.83 -7.60
CA ALA A 90 -11.42 -6.88 -8.49
C ALA A 90 -9.98 -6.57 -8.03
N SER A 91 -9.77 -6.44 -6.71
CA SER A 91 -8.44 -6.24 -6.12
C SER A 91 -7.54 -7.46 -6.35
N ASP A 92 -8.06 -8.67 -6.14
CA ASP A 92 -7.34 -9.91 -6.37
C ASP A 92 -6.91 -10.05 -7.85
N ALA A 93 -7.80 -9.73 -8.79
CA ALA A 93 -7.49 -9.75 -10.21
C ALA A 93 -6.36 -8.76 -10.61
N VAL A 94 -6.27 -7.62 -9.94
CA VAL A 94 -5.15 -6.67 -10.11
C VAL A 94 -3.86 -7.23 -9.51
N ILE A 95 -3.92 -7.72 -8.28
CA ILE A 95 -2.75 -8.29 -7.58
C ILE A 95 -2.21 -9.51 -8.34
N ASP A 96 -3.06 -10.34 -8.91
CA ASP A 96 -2.66 -11.49 -9.71
C ASP A 96 -1.86 -11.12 -10.97
N GLN A 97 -2.04 -9.93 -11.53
CA GLN A 97 -1.23 -9.47 -12.66
C GLN A 97 0.26 -9.39 -12.30
N VAL A 98 0.59 -8.87 -11.10
CA VAL A 98 1.97 -8.74 -10.63
C VAL A 98 2.51 -10.03 -9.99
N ARG A 99 1.63 -10.94 -9.57
CA ARG A 99 2.01 -12.25 -9.04
C ARG A 99 2.35 -13.25 -10.13
N THR A 100 1.66 -13.20 -11.27
CA THR A 100 1.74 -14.25 -12.31
C THR A 100 2.78 -13.99 -13.38
N LYS A 101 3.20 -12.74 -13.55
CA LYS A 101 4.24 -12.36 -14.53
C LYS A 101 5.05 -11.16 -14.05
N PRO A 102 6.32 -11.05 -14.46
CA PRO A 102 7.11 -9.86 -14.19
C PRO A 102 6.45 -8.61 -14.80
N VAL A 103 6.57 -7.48 -14.11
CA VAL A 103 6.21 -6.17 -14.67
C VAL A 103 7.19 -5.81 -15.80
N ASP A 104 6.77 -4.97 -16.74
CA ASP A 104 7.70 -4.47 -17.73
C ASP A 104 8.70 -3.46 -17.15
N GLN A 105 9.81 -3.27 -17.85
CA GLN A 105 10.89 -2.38 -17.42
C GLN A 105 10.41 -0.93 -17.28
N ALA A 106 9.48 -0.48 -18.10
CA ALA A 106 8.96 0.88 -18.03
C ALA A 106 8.12 1.09 -16.76
N THR A 107 7.34 0.09 -16.36
CA THR A 107 6.57 0.11 -15.10
C THR A 107 7.50 0.14 -13.88
N LEU A 108 8.54 -0.68 -13.87
CA LEU A 108 9.55 -0.64 -12.80
C LEU A 108 10.24 0.72 -12.74
N GLN A 109 10.62 1.30 -13.87
CA GLN A 109 11.25 2.61 -13.93
C GLN A 109 10.35 3.72 -13.40
N ARG A 110 9.05 3.71 -13.76
CA ARG A 110 8.09 4.68 -13.20
C ARG A 110 7.96 4.54 -11.68
N ALA A 111 7.89 3.32 -11.17
CA ALA A 111 7.84 3.07 -9.72
C ALA A 111 9.09 3.61 -9.01
N MET A 112 10.27 3.40 -9.58
CA MET A 112 11.54 3.94 -9.08
C MET A 112 11.56 5.47 -9.05
N VAL A 113 11.06 6.13 -10.09
CA VAL A 113 10.99 7.59 -10.13
C VAL A 113 10.03 8.13 -9.06
N LYS A 114 8.85 7.53 -8.92
CA LYS A 114 7.89 7.91 -7.87
C LYS A 114 8.49 7.74 -6.47
N LEU A 115 9.03 6.57 -6.18
CA LEU A 115 9.65 6.29 -4.90
C LEU A 115 10.79 7.26 -4.56
N ARG A 116 11.61 7.61 -5.56
CA ARG A 116 12.66 8.61 -5.40
C ARG A 116 12.09 9.99 -5.08
N SER A 117 11.04 10.42 -5.80
CA SER A 117 10.37 11.69 -5.54
C SER A 117 9.84 11.73 -4.10
N ASP A 118 9.10 10.71 -3.69
CA ASP A 118 8.54 10.60 -2.35
C ASP A 118 9.62 10.61 -1.27
N LEU A 119 10.76 9.93 -1.53
CA LEU A 119 11.88 9.92 -0.59
C LEU A 119 12.48 11.31 -0.39
N TYR A 120 12.71 12.05 -1.49
CA TYR A 120 13.25 13.41 -1.39
C TYR A 120 12.23 14.39 -0.79
N ASP A 121 10.96 14.28 -1.15
CA ASP A 121 9.90 15.08 -0.55
C ASP A 121 9.81 14.84 0.97
N ASN A 122 9.92 13.59 1.41
CA ASN A 122 9.98 13.24 2.83
C ASN A 122 11.23 13.80 3.52
N ILE A 123 12.39 13.73 2.90
CA ILE A 123 13.65 14.26 3.46
C ILE A 123 13.56 15.79 3.66
N GLU A 124 12.88 16.49 2.77
CA GLU A 124 12.76 17.96 2.81
C GLU A 124 11.59 18.45 3.66
N GLN A 125 10.66 17.57 4.06
CA GLN A 125 9.51 17.95 4.88
C GLN A 125 9.92 18.73 6.14
N PHE A 126 9.13 19.75 6.46
CA PHE A 126 9.33 20.59 7.64
C PHE A 126 10.76 21.13 7.79
N SER A 127 11.33 21.69 6.72
CA SER A 127 12.68 22.27 6.73
C SER A 127 13.78 21.27 7.14
N GLY A 128 13.66 20.00 6.70
CA GLY A 128 14.64 18.94 6.95
C GLY A 128 14.32 18.06 8.17
N PHE A 129 13.18 18.22 8.81
CA PHE A 129 12.74 17.33 9.89
C PHE A 129 12.56 15.89 9.41
N GLY A 130 12.11 15.67 8.17
CA GLY A 130 12.02 14.34 7.59
C GLY A 130 13.37 13.63 7.47
N ARG A 131 14.47 14.37 7.22
CA ARG A 131 15.82 13.81 7.25
C ARG A 131 16.21 13.36 8.66
N ALA A 132 15.89 14.18 9.68
CA ALA A 132 16.17 13.82 11.06
C ALA A 132 15.39 12.57 11.48
N ASP A 133 14.15 12.45 11.07
CA ASP A 133 13.28 11.29 11.32
C ASP A 133 13.87 10.01 10.71
N LEU A 134 14.25 10.03 9.44
CA LEU A 134 14.91 8.90 8.77
C LEU A 134 16.23 8.51 9.42
N LEU A 135 17.07 9.49 9.80
CA LEU A 135 18.33 9.23 10.51
C LEU A 135 18.07 8.57 11.86
N CYS A 136 17.07 9.04 12.61
CA CYS A 136 16.66 8.45 13.88
C CYS A 136 16.13 7.03 13.69
N SER A 137 15.28 6.79 12.66
CA SER A 137 14.77 5.46 12.35
C SER A 137 15.87 4.47 12.02
N PHE A 138 16.86 4.85 11.21
CA PHE A 138 17.98 3.98 10.88
C PHE A 138 18.93 3.77 12.07
N ALA A 139 19.16 4.80 12.90
CA ALA A 139 19.93 4.65 14.11
C ALA A 139 19.23 3.71 15.11
N LEU A 140 17.90 3.87 15.28
CA LEU A 140 17.12 3.11 16.25
C LEU A 140 16.90 1.65 15.84
N PHE A 141 16.58 1.42 14.57
CA PHE A 141 16.13 0.10 14.09
C PHE A 141 17.25 -0.70 13.42
N ASP A 142 18.29 -0.05 12.92
CA ASP A 142 19.36 -0.70 12.15
C ASP A 142 20.75 -0.48 12.76
N ASP A 143 20.86 0.34 13.82
CA ASP A 143 22.13 0.77 14.43
C ASP A 143 23.11 1.39 13.40
N ASP A 144 22.55 1.96 12.32
CA ASP A 144 23.33 2.50 11.20
C ASP A 144 22.60 3.67 10.51
N PRO A 145 22.73 4.91 11.00
CA PRO A 145 22.10 6.06 10.37
C PRO A 145 22.62 6.35 8.95
N ALA A 146 23.84 5.85 8.60
CA ALA A 146 24.40 6.07 7.27
C ALA A 146 23.66 5.31 6.14
N ARG A 147 22.76 4.39 6.48
CA ARG A 147 21.88 3.69 5.50
C ARG A 147 21.08 4.63 4.61
N ILE A 148 20.75 5.83 5.12
CA ILE A 148 20.04 6.85 4.33
C ILE A 148 20.79 7.15 3.00
N ASN A 149 22.11 7.08 2.99
CA ASN A 149 22.94 7.37 1.82
C ASN A 149 22.93 6.23 0.77
N HIS A 150 22.43 5.04 1.13
CA HIS A 150 22.45 3.83 0.31
C HIS A 150 21.06 3.34 -0.10
N LEU A 151 19.99 4.08 0.25
CA LEU A 151 18.63 3.66 -0.04
C LEU A 151 18.38 3.49 -1.55
N GLU A 152 18.80 4.45 -2.36
CA GLU A 152 18.63 4.37 -3.81
C GLU A 152 19.33 3.14 -4.41
N GLU A 153 20.53 2.81 -3.92
CA GLU A 153 21.26 1.62 -4.36
C GLU A 153 20.50 0.31 -4.04
N GLN A 154 19.84 0.24 -2.88
CA GLN A 154 19.04 -0.94 -2.52
C GLN A 154 17.85 -1.13 -3.47
N PHE A 155 17.12 -0.06 -3.76
CA PHE A 155 16.02 -0.12 -4.71
C PHE A 155 16.49 -0.39 -6.15
N ALA A 156 17.63 0.18 -6.57
CA ALA A 156 18.19 -0.02 -7.91
C ALA A 156 18.57 -1.49 -8.19
N ARG A 157 18.75 -2.31 -7.18
CA ARG A 157 19.03 -3.76 -7.32
C ARG A 157 17.80 -4.60 -7.62
N ILE A 158 16.59 -4.04 -7.45
CA ILE A 158 15.34 -4.77 -7.63
C ILE A 158 15.04 -4.94 -9.11
N THR A 159 14.75 -6.17 -9.51
CA THR A 159 14.39 -6.53 -10.88
C THR A 159 12.90 -6.85 -11.02
N PRO A 160 12.33 -6.85 -12.24
CA PRO A 160 10.96 -7.28 -12.46
C PRO A 160 10.63 -8.68 -11.91
N GLU A 161 11.59 -9.62 -11.99
CA GLU A 161 11.43 -10.97 -11.48
C GLU A 161 11.42 -11.01 -9.95
N MET A 162 12.19 -10.13 -9.29
CA MET A 162 12.14 -9.99 -7.82
C MET A 162 10.79 -9.41 -7.38
N ILE A 163 10.25 -8.43 -8.11
CA ILE A 163 8.90 -7.88 -7.89
C ILE A 163 7.86 -9.00 -7.96
N GLN A 164 7.87 -9.78 -9.05
CA GLN A 164 6.94 -10.91 -9.21
C GLN A 164 7.07 -11.93 -8.08
N LYS A 165 8.27 -12.42 -7.78
CA LYS A 165 8.48 -13.41 -6.72
C LYS A 165 8.04 -12.93 -5.35
N THR A 166 8.28 -11.64 -5.05
CA THR A 166 7.82 -11.03 -3.80
C THR A 166 6.29 -10.95 -3.76
N ALA A 167 5.65 -10.54 -4.84
CA ALA A 167 4.20 -10.54 -4.93
C ALA A 167 3.61 -11.95 -4.81
N GLU A 168 4.19 -12.96 -5.46
CA GLU A 168 3.78 -14.35 -5.37
C GLU A 168 3.88 -14.88 -3.93
N GLN A 169 4.94 -14.54 -3.21
CA GLN A 169 5.18 -15.02 -1.85
C GLN A 169 4.33 -14.30 -0.80
N TYR A 170 4.19 -12.97 -0.90
CA TYR A 170 3.61 -12.15 0.16
C TYR A 170 2.17 -11.69 -0.11
N LEU A 171 1.77 -11.43 -1.37
CA LEU A 171 0.44 -10.95 -1.72
C LEU A 171 -0.54 -12.09 -2.06
N ARG A 172 -0.48 -13.19 -1.34
CA ARG A 172 -1.37 -14.34 -1.49
C ARG A 172 -2.52 -14.31 -0.48
N PRO A 173 -3.68 -14.88 -0.80
CA PRO A 173 -4.85 -14.87 0.09
C PRO A 173 -4.58 -15.43 1.49
N GLU A 174 -3.70 -16.45 1.61
CA GLU A 174 -3.36 -17.10 2.88
C GLU A 174 -2.50 -16.21 3.81
N ASN A 175 -1.89 -15.16 3.26
CA ASN A 175 -1.09 -14.16 3.99
C ASN A 175 -1.87 -12.86 4.23
N ARG A 176 -3.20 -12.90 4.08
CA ARG A 176 -4.06 -11.72 4.14
C ARG A 176 -5.05 -11.76 5.28
N THR A 177 -5.27 -10.61 5.90
CA THR A 177 -6.42 -10.34 6.77
C THR A 177 -7.36 -9.37 6.07
N VAL A 178 -8.68 -9.65 6.12
CA VAL A 178 -9.73 -8.79 5.55
C VAL A 178 -10.65 -8.32 6.65
N LEU A 179 -10.95 -7.03 6.68
CA LEU A 179 -11.91 -6.39 7.56
C LEU A 179 -13.03 -5.76 6.72
N VAL A 180 -14.26 -6.21 6.95
CA VAL A 180 -15.47 -5.62 6.36
C VAL A 180 -16.24 -4.89 7.46
N VAL A 181 -16.54 -3.62 7.20
CA VAL A 181 -17.37 -2.81 8.11
C VAL A 181 -18.69 -2.52 7.40
N GLU A 182 -19.76 -3.07 7.95
CA GLU A 182 -21.12 -2.84 7.46
C GLU A 182 -21.78 -1.68 8.20
N THR A 183 -22.65 -0.95 7.52
CA THR A 183 -23.54 0.03 8.17
C THR A 183 -24.79 -0.66 8.69
N LYS A 184 -25.23 -0.36 9.91
CA LYS A 184 -26.57 -0.74 10.33
C LYS A 184 -27.59 -0.03 9.46
N ALA A 185 -28.53 -0.78 8.88
CA ALA A 185 -29.70 -0.20 8.24
C ALA A 185 -30.35 0.79 9.22
N GLN A 186 -30.51 2.05 8.80
CA GLN A 186 -31.31 3.01 9.58
C GLN A 186 -32.73 2.44 9.65
N ALA A 187 -33.21 2.19 10.86
CA ALA A 187 -34.62 1.92 11.05
C ALA A 187 -35.41 3.11 10.45
N PRO A 188 -36.50 2.85 9.67
CA PRO A 188 -37.26 3.92 9.10
C PRO A 188 -37.69 4.88 10.22
N GLU A 189 -37.39 6.18 10.06
CA GLU A 189 -37.90 7.20 10.96
C GLU A 189 -39.43 7.08 10.97
N GLN A 190 -39.98 6.67 12.10
CA GLN A 190 -41.42 6.80 12.34
C GLN A 190 -41.71 8.31 12.28
N LYS A 191 -42.28 8.76 11.16
CA LYS A 191 -42.92 10.08 11.13
C LYS A 191 -43.99 10.07 12.21
N SER A 192 -43.68 10.71 13.35
CA SER A 192 -44.70 11.06 14.33
C SER A 192 -45.63 12.04 13.65
N GLY A 193 -46.76 11.51 13.16
CA GLY A 193 -47.87 12.34 12.71
C GLY A 193 -48.41 13.11 13.90
N ASN A 194 -48.45 14.38 13.76
CA ASN A 194 -49.29 15.27 14.59
C ASN A 194 -50.46 15.74 13.71
#